data_cd5cf966f1f102b038a2847aed3a294d
#
_entry.id   cd5cf966f1f102b038a2847aed3a294d
#
_cell.length_a   1.000
_cell.length_b   1.000
_cell.length_c   1.000
_cell.angle_alpha   90.00
_cell.angle_beta   90.00
_cell.angle_gamma   90.00
#
_symmetry.space_group_name_H-M   'P 1'
#
loop_
_entity.id
_entity.type
_entity.pdbx_description
1 polymer ?
#
loop_
_entity_poly.entity_id
_entity_poly.type
_entity_poly.pdbx_seq_one_letter_code
_entity_poly.pdbx_strand_id
1 'polypeptide(L)'
;CLYGLLGPNGAGKTTALRILATLLAPDRGRVMVAGVDALQDPRTVRQLMGYVAQEVAIDKILTGRELLALQGDLYHLPRQDRNHRIDELVDRMSMGDWIDRRCGTYSGGMRRRLDLASGLLHQPQLLVLDEPTVGLDIESRAVIWEVLRDLRDQGTTILLSSHYLEEVEALADRMAIIDAGR
;
A
#
# COMPACT_ATOMS: atom_id res chain seq x y z
N CYS A 1 11.44 6.34 6.18
CA CYS A 1 10.61 7.31 6.92
C CYS A 1 9.14 6.96 6.75
N LEU A 2 8.37 6.92 7.85
CA LEU A 2 6.92 6.73 7.83
C LEU A 2 6.22 8.02 8.28
N TYR A 3 5.37 8.55 7.40
CA TYR A 3 4.58 9.76 7.63
C TYR A 3 3.11 9.41 7.80
N GLY A 4 2.52 9.80 8.92
CA GLY A 4 1.11 9.59 9.24
C GLY A 4 0.24 10.78 8.83
N LEU A 5 -0.86 10.52 8.12
CA LEU A 5 -1.90 11.49 7.78
C LEU A 5 -3.15 11.18 8.60
N LEU A 6 -3.33 11.89 9.72
CA LEU A 6 -4.41 11.66 10.67
C LEU A 6 -5.58 12.61 10.37
N GLY A 7 -6.80 12.14 10.56
CA GLY A 7 -7.99 12.99 10.48
C GLY A 7 -9.30 12.20 10.49
N PRO A 8 -10.43 12.82 10.79
CA PRO A 8 -11.72 12.16 10.78
C PRO A 8 -12.13 11.70 9.37
N ASN A 9 -13.18 10.86 9.31
CA ASN A 9 -13.77 10.48 8.04
C ASN A 9 -14.33 11.71 7.32
N GLY A 10 -14.08 11.82 6.00
CA GLY A 10 -14.48 12.98 5.22
C GLY A 10 -13.52 14.18 5.28
N ALA A 11 -12.44 14.14 6.06
CA ALA A 11 -11.46 15.23 6.15
C ALA A 11 -10.66 15.48 4.86
N GLY A 12 -10.72 14.57 3.87
CA GLY A 12 -10.00 14.72 2.59
C GLY A 12 -8.75 13.83 2.46
N LYS A 13 -8.44 12.98 3.44
CA LYS A 13 -7.27 12.08 3.41
C LYS A 13 -7.19 11.26 2.11
N THR A 14 -8.21 10.46 1.84
CA THR A 14 -8.29 9.62 0.62
C THR A 14 -8.20 10.45 -0.66
N THR A 15 -8.79 11.63 -0.70
CA THR A 15 -8.70 12.55 -1.86
C THR A 15 -7.26 12.97 -2.09
N ALA A 16 -6.56 13.40 -1.04
CA ALA A 16 -5.14 13.76 -1.12
C ALA A 16 -4.27 12.60 -1.58
N LEU A 17 -4.48 11.39 -1.03
CA LEU A 17 -3.74 10.19 -1.44
C LEU A 17 -4.02 9.80 -2.89
N ARG A 18 -5.27 9.90 -3.36
CA ARG A 18 -5.63 9.61 -4.77
C ARG A 18 -5.02 10.63 -5.74
N ILE A 19 -4.91 11.90 -5.36
CA ILE A 19 -4.21 12.91 -6.15
C ILE A 19 -2.72 12.57 -6.22
N LEU A 20 -2.10 12.24 -5.10
CA LEU A 20 -0.69 11.82 -5.04
C LEU A 20 -0.44 10.57 -5.91
N ALA A 21 -1.35 9.59 -5.84
CA ALA A 21 -1.30 8.36 -6.64
C ALA A 21 -1.69 8.53 -8.12
N THR A 22 -1.89 9.77 -8.58
CA THR A 22 -2.30 10.08 -9.97
C THR A 22 -3.64 9.48 -10.41
N LEU A 23 -4.49 9.14 -9.45
CA LEU A 23 -5.83 8.59 -9.69
C LEU A 23 -6.90 9.69 -9.77
N LEU A 24 -6.56 10.89 -9.32
CA LEU A 24 -7.42 12.07 -9.35
C LEU A 24 -6.57 13.29 -9.72
N ALA A 25 -7.06 14.13 -10.61
CA ALA A 25 -6.41 15.41 -10.92
C ALA A 25 -6.81 16.46 -9.87
N PRO A 26 -5.86 17.26 -9.33
CA PRO A 26 -6.21 18.38 -8.46
C PRO A 26 -6.75 19.56 -9.29
N ASP A 27 -7.65 20.35 -8.72
CA ASP A 27 -8.15 21.59 -9.36
C ASP A 27 -7.05 22.65 -9.49
N ARG A 28 -6.13 22.69 -8.53
CA ARG A 28 -5.01 23.63 -8.46
C ARG A 28 -3.84 23.02 -7.69
N GLY A 29 -2.67 23.57 -7.91
CA GLY A 29 -1.46 23.20 -7.19
C GLY A 29 -0.53 22.29 -8.00
N ARG A 30 0.50 21.78 -7.35
CA ARG A 30 1.53 20.92 -7.93
C ARG A 30 1.79 19.73 -7.03
N VAL A 31 2.00 18.56 -7.63
CA VAL A 31 2.33 17.33 -6.91
C VAL A 31 3.65 16.80 -7.44
N MET A 32 4.62 16.63 -6.54
CA MET A 32 5.95 16.10 -6.87
C MET A 32 6.19 14.81 -6.09
N VAL A 33 6.60 13.75 -6.77
CA VAL A 33 6.99 12.47 -6.18
C VAL A 33 8.39 12.12 -6.65
N ALA A 34 9.32 12.00 -5.72
CA ALA A 34 10.74 11.73 -6.02
C ALA A 34 11.33 12.65 -7.10
N GLY A 35 10.93 13.94 -7.10
CA GLY A 35 11.37 14.92 -8.10
C GLY A 35 10.60 14.91 -9.42
N VAL A 36 9.64 13.99 -9.61
CA VAL A 36 8.82 13.90 -10.83
C VAL A 36 7.47 14.60 -10.60
N ASP A 37 7.06 15.43 -11.58
CA ASP A 37 5.76 16.10 -11.55
C ASP A 37 4.65 15.09 -11.90
N ALA A 38 3.77 14.80 -10.94
CA ALA A 38 2.73 13.79 -11.07
C ALA A 38 1.65 14.12 -12.13
N LEU A 39 1.50 15.39 -12.48
CA LEU A 39 0.54 15.82 -13.49
C LEU A 39 1.13 15.75 -14.91
N GLN A 40 2.45 15.92 -15.03
CA GLN A 40 3.13 15.87 -16.33
C GLN A 40 3.60 14.47 -16.70
N ASP A 41 4.08 13.70 -15.73
CA ASP A 41 4.52 12.32 -15.95
C ASP A 41 3.94 11.35 -14.90
N PRO A 42 2.63 11.10 -14.96
CA PRO A 42 1.97 10.18 -14.05
C PRO A 42 2.42 8.73 -14.21
N ARG A 43 2.96 8.36 -15.38
CA ARG A 43 3.46 7.01 -15.64
C ARG A 43 4.70 6.70 -14.81
N THR A 44 5.68 7.59 -14.83
CA THR A 44 6.89 7.45 -14.01
C THR A 44 6.54 7.46 -12.52
N VAL A 45 5.64 8.34 -12.09
CA VAL A 45 5.20 8.36 -10.67
C VAL A 45 4.60 7.01 -10.25
N ARG A 46 3.75 6.39 -11.07
CA ARG A 46 3.18 5.06 -10.75
C ARG A 46 4.22 3.93 -10.70
N GLN A 47 5.33 4.05 -11.41
CA GLN A 47 6.45 3.10 -11.30
C GLN A 47 7.25 3.28 -10.01
N LEU A 48 7.31 4.49 -9.47
CA LEU A 48 8.01 4.82 -8.23
C LEU A 48 7.17 4.59 -6.97
N MET A 49 5.87 4.37 -7.13
CA MET A 49 4.90 4.34 -6.04
C MET A 49 4.12 3.04 -5.99
N GLY A 50 3.99 2.48 -4.79
CA GLY A 50 2.95 1.49 -4.46
C GLY A 50 1.75 2.19 -3.84
N TYR A 51 0.55 1.90 -4.29
CA TYR A 51 -0.69 2.41 -3.71
C TYR A 51 -1.60 1.28 -3.25
N VAL A 52 -1.97 1.30 -1.99
CA VAL A 52 -2.88 0.34 -1.37
C VAL A 52 -4.13 1.10 -0.93
N ALA A 53 -5.23 0.87 -1.62
CA ALA A 53 -6.50 1.56 -1.37
C ALA A 53 -7.18 1.08 -0.07
N GLN A 54 -8.14 1.84 0.42
CA GLN A 54 -8.96 1.46 1.58
C GLN A 54 -9.77 0.18 1.28
N GLU A 55 -10.40 0.10 0.10
CA GLU A 55 -11.12 -1.09 -0.34
C GLU A 55 -10.21 -2.03 -1.09
N VAL A 56 -10.23 -3.29 -0.70
CA VAL A 56 -9.43 -4.35 -1.32
C VAL A 56 -10.18 -4.95 -2.51
N ALA A 57 -9.75 -4.62 -3.71
CA ALA A 57 -10.30 -5.15 -4.97
C ALA A 57 -9.43 -6.31 -5.48
N ILE A 58 -9.75 -7.55 -5.10
CA ILE A 58 -9.01 -8.75 -5.49
C ILE A 58 -9.89 -9.65 -6.35
N ASP A 59 -9.33 -10.15 -7.47
CA ASP A 59 -9.98 -11.19 -8.26
C ASP A 59 -10.16 -12.46 -7.43
N LYS A 60 -11.41 -12.93 -7.33
CA LYS A 60 -11.78 -14.08 -6.49
C LYS A 60 -11.47 -15.43 -7.13
N ILE A 61 -11.19 -15.48 -8.44
CA ILE A 61 -10.96 -16.69 -9.23
C ILE A 61 -9.50 -17.11 -9.11
N LEU A 62 -8.58 -16.17 -9.15
CA LEU A 62 -7.15 -16.41 -9.07
C LEU A 62 -6.72 -16.88 -7.67
N THR A 63 -5.63 -17.63 -7.61
CA THR A 63 -4.87 -17.79 -6.36
C THR A 63 -4.08 -16.51 -6.05
N GLY A 64 -3.65 -16.34 -4.80
CA GLY A 64 -2.84 -15.17 -4.44
C GLY A 64 -1.53 -15.13 -5.21
N ARG A 65 -0.89 -16.29 -5.43
CA ARG A 65 0.34 -16.39 -6.22
C ARG A 65 0.14 -15.99 -7.67
N GLU A 66 -0.95 -16.44 -8.30
CA GLU A 66 -1.31 -16.04 -9.68
C GLU A 66 -1.60 -14.54 -9.78
N LEU A 67 -2.27 -13.95 -8.78
CA LEU A 67 -2.53 -12.52 -8.73
C LEU A 67 -1.22 -11.72 -8.62
N LEU A 68 -0.30 -12.11 -7.73
CA LEU A 68 1.01 -11.46 -7.62
C LEU A 68 1.82 -11.63 -8.90
N ALA A 69 1.76 -12.81 -9.56
CA ALA A 69 2.43 -13.04 -10.83
C ALA A 69 1.88 -12.13 -11.93
N LEU A 70 0.56 -12.00 -12.04
CA LEU A 70 -0.09 -11.09 -12.98
C LEU A 70 0.32 -9.63 -12.72
N GLN A 71 0.35 -9.22 -11.44
CA GLN A 71 0.77 -7.87 -11.05
C GLN A 71 2.23 -7.60 -11.47
N GLY A 72 3.13 -8.57 -11.24
CA GLY A 72 4.52 -8.44 -11.66
C GLY A 72 4.69 -8.36 -13.18
N ASP A 73 3.87 -9.08 -13.95
CA ASP A 73 3.86 -8.99 -15.42
C ASP A 73 3.38 -7.60 -15.89
N LEU A 74 2.40 -6.99 -15.21
CA LEU A 74 1.95 -5.62 -15.50
C LEU A 74 3.03 -4.57 -15.22
N TYR A 75 3.91 -4.82 -14.24
CA TYR A 75 5.11 -4.00 -13.99
C TYR A 75 6.31 -4.40 -14.86
N HIS A 76 6.15 -5.34 -15.80
CA HIS A 76 7.21 -5.84 -16.68
C HIS A 76 8.43 -6.41 -15.95
N LEU A 77 8.22 -7.02 -14.78
CA LEU A 77 9.29 -7.66 -14.03
C LEU A 77 9.75 -8.94 -14.77
N PRO A 78 11.08 -9.16 -14.92
CA PRO A 78 11.60 -10.41 -15.44
C PRO A 78 11.09 -11.60 -14.61
N ARG A 79 10.73 -12.70 -15.27
CA ARG A 79 10.08 -13.86 -14.62
C ARG A 79 10.84 -14.39 -13.40
N GLN A 80 12.16 -14.43 -13.47
CA GLN A 80 13.00 -14.91 -12.37
C GLN A 80 12.91 -13.94 -11.17
N ASP A 81 13.09 -12.64 -11.39
CA ASP A 81 13.05 -11.61 -10.36
C ASP A 81 11.67 -11.53 -9.74
N ARG A 82 10.62 -11.58 -10.56
CA ARG A 82 9.22 -11.62 -10.13
C ARG A 82 8.96 -12.79 -9.17
N ASN A 83 9.35 -14.01 -9.55
CA ASN A 83 9.09 -15.19 -8.73
C ASN A 83 9.87 -15.11 -7.40
N HIS A 84 11.13 -14.72 -7.43
CA HIS A 84 11.93 -14.50 -6.23
C HIS A 84 11.26 -13.46 -5.31
N ARG A 85 10.82 -12.35 -5.89
CA ARG A 85 10.15 -11.29 -5.13
C ARG A 85 8.80 -11.74 -4.55
N ILE A 86 8.05 -12.58 -5.26
CA ILE A 86 6.81 -13.18 -4.73
C ILE A 86 7.13 -14.03 -3.49
N ASP A 87 8.14 -14.91 -3.56
CA ASP A 87 8.48 -15.78 -2.45
C ASP A 87 8.96 -14.99 -1.23
N GLU A 88 9.77 -13.94 -1.41
CA GLU A 88 10.14 -13.02 -0.33
C GLU A 88 8.91 -12.37 0.35
N LEU A 89 7.95 -11.90 -0.43
CA LEU A 89 6.74 -11.26 0.09
C LEU A 89 5.81 -12.28 0.77
N VAL A 90 5.72 -13.50 0.25
CA VAL A 90 4.97 -14.60 0.85
C VAL A 90 5.51 -14.91 2.25
N ASP A 91 6.82 -15.02 2.39
CA ASP A 91 7.47 -15.28 3.68
C ASP A 91 7.28 -14.09 4.64
N ARG A 92 7.58 -12.89 4.19
CA ARG A 92 7.49 -11.67 4.98
C ARG A 92 6.09 -11.40 5.55
N MET A 93 5.05 -11.73 4.76
CA MET A 93 3.65 -11.52 5.14
C MET A 93 2.98 -12.75 5.73
N SER A 94 3.74 -13.82 6.00
CA SER A 94 3.22 -15.08 6.54
C SER A 94 2.03 -15.62 5.72
N MET A 95 2.23 -15.72 4.39
CA MET A 95 1.19 -16.15 3.45
C MET A 95 1.35 -17.60 2.99
N GLY A 96 2.42 -18.31 3.38
CA GLY A 96 2.79 -19.63 2.86
C GLY A 96 1.67 -20.65 2.88
N ASP A 97 0.89 -20.73 3.97
CA ASP A 97 -0.16 -21.75 4.15
C ASP A 97 -1.39 -21.56 3.23
N TRP A 98 -1.54 -20.38 2.63
CA TRP A 98 -2.78 -20.04 1.92
C TRP A 98 -2.59 -19.33 0.58
N ILE A 99 -1.37 -18.92 0.21
CA ILE A 99 -1.11 -18.14 -1.02
C ILE A 99 -1.56 -18.88 -2.30
N ASP A 100 -1.52 -20.19 -2.30
CA ASP A 100 -1.91 -21.03 -3.43
C ASP A 100 -3.40 -21.44 -3.41
N ARG A 101 -4.19 -20.94 -2.44
CA ARG A 101 -5.65 -21.07 -2.42
C ARG A 101 -6.28 -19.95 -3.26
N ARG A 102 -7.54 -20.15 -3.69
CA ARG A 102 -8.29 -19.10 -4.41
C ARG A 102 -8.60 -17.92 -3.50
N CYS A 103 -8.37 -16.70 -3.99
CA CYS A 103 -8.59 -15.45 -3.24
C CYS A 103 -10.04 -15.28 -2.76
N GLY A 104 -11.02 -15.89 -3.42
CA GLY A 104 -12.41 -15.91 -2.97
C GLY A 104 -12.62 -16.57 -1.60
N THR A 105 -11.67 -17.39 -1.13
CA THR A 105 -11.73 -18.06 0.17
C THR A 105 -11.01 -17.31 1.29
N TYR A 106 -10.42 -16.15 0.99
CA TYR A 106 -9.58 -15.41 1.93
C TYR A 106 -10.41 -14.63 2.96
N SER A 107 -9.93 -14.59 4.21
CA SER A 107 -10.40 -13.65 5.22
C SER A 107 -10.09 -12.20 4.85
N GLY A 108 -10.64 -11.25 5.59
CA GLY A 108 -10.31 -9.82 5.42
C GLY A 108 -8.82 -9.55 5.58
N GLY A 109 -8.19 -10.09 6.62
CA GLY A 109 -6.76 -9.96 6.89
C GLY A 109 -5.88 -10.61 5.81
N MET A 110 -6.26 -11.79 5.31
CA MET A 110 -5.56 -12.45 4.20
C MET A 110 -5.61 -11.59 2.93
N ARG A 111 -6.79 -11.07 2.59
CA ARG A 111 -6.93 -10.16 1.43
C ARG A 111 -6.07 -8.90 1.59
N ARG A 112 -6.05 -8.30 2.77
CA ARG A 112 -5.27 -7.09 3.02
C ARG A 112 -3.76 -7.33 2.93
N ARG A 113 -3.27 -8.46 3.44
CA ARG A 113 -1.85 -8.85 3.29
C ARG A 113 -1.47 -9.06 1.83
N LEU A 114 -2.31 -9.71 1.04
CA LEU A 114 -2.09 -9.88 -0.39
C LEU A 114 -2.10 -8.56 -1.15
N ASP A 115 -3.00 -7.64 -0.82
CA ASP A 115 -3.09 -6.30 -1.41
C ASP A 115 -1.84 -5.47 -1.12
N LEU A 116 -1.36 -5.51 0.13
CA LEU A 116 -0.10 -4.88 0.52
C LEU A 116 1.10 -5.50 -0.23
N ALA A 117 1.15 -6.82 -0.37
CA ALA A 117 2.18 -7.51 -1.15
C ALA A 117 2.17 -7.07 -2.63
N SER A 118 0.99 -6.92 -3.22
CA SER A 118 0.83 -6.40 -4.58
C SER A 118 1.43 -5.00 -4.74
N GLY A 119 1.18 -4.11 -3.79
CA GLY A 119 1.73 -2.74 -3.78
C GLY A 119 3.24 -2.68 -3.60
N LEU A 120 3.86 -3.74 -3.06
CA LEU A 120 5.30 -3.83 -2.79
C LEU A 120 6.10 -4.60 -3.84
N LEU A 121 5.43 -5.28 -4.75
CA LEU A 121 6.06 -6.26 -5.64
C LEU A 121 7.15 -5.64 -6.53
N HIS A 122 6.92 -4.43 -7.04
CA HIS A 122 7.85 -3.68 -7.91
C HIS A 122 8.87 -2.82 -7.15
N GLN A 123 8.99 -3.01 -5.83
CA GLN A 123 9.94 -2.29 -4.95
C GLN A 123 9.82 -0.76 -5.04
N PRO A 124 8.65 -0.19 -4.72
CA PRO A 124 8.44 1.25 -4.84
C PRO A 124 9.32 2.06 -3.89
N GLN A 125 9.70 3.28 -4.29
CA GLN A 125 10.38 4.24 -3.42
C GLN A 125 9.43 4.87 -2.40
N LEU A 126 8.14 4.98 -2.76
CA LEU A 126 7.08 5.50 -1.92
C LEU A 126 5.92 4.50 -1.86
N LEU A 127 5.55 4.08 -0.66
CA LEU A 127 4.35 3.29 -0.41
C LEU A 127 3.27 4.17 0.19
N VAL A 128 2.13 4.27 -0.48
CA VAL A 128 0.96 5.04 -0.03
C VAL A 128 -0.13 4.09 0.42
N LEU A 129 -0.58 4.23 1.65
CA LEU A 129 -1.55 3.34 2.29
C LEU A 129 -2.76 4.14 2.76
N ASP A 130 -3.93 3.80 2.23
CA ASP A 130 -5.18 4.43 2.64
C ASP A 130 -5.91 3.54 3.65
N GLU A 131 -5.85 3.91 4.92
CA GLU A 131 -6.46 3.21 6.06
C GLU A 131 -6.19 1.69 6.06
N PRO A 132 -4.91 1.23 6.08
CA PRO A 132 -4.54 -0.15 5.77
C PRO A 132 -5.02 -1.19 6.78
N THR A 133 -5.38 -0.80 7.99
CA THR A 133 -5.74 -1.74 9.08
C THR A 133 -7.21 -1.67 9.49
N VAL A 134 -8.00 -0.85 8.81
CA VAL A 134 -9.42 -0.71 9.10
C VAL A 134 -10.16 -2.03 8.90
N GLY A 135 -10.94 -2.42 9.92
CA GLY A 135 -11.74 -3.66 9.90
C GLY A 135 -10.95 -4.95 10.06
N LEU A 136 -9.66 -4.86 10.41
CA LEU A 136 -8.84 -6.03 10.70
C LEU A 136 -8.92 -6.42 12.19
N ASP A 137 -8.77 -7.72 12.43
CA ASP A 137 -8.52 -8.27 13.75
C ASP A 137 -7.11 -7.86 14.27
N ILE A 138 -6.89 -8.06 15.58
CA ILE A 138 -5.65 -7.65 16.25
C ILE A 138 -4.42 -8.36 15.66
N GLU A 139 -4.54 -9.65 15.34
CA GLU A 139 -3.43 -10.45 14.81
C GLU A 139 -3.04 -9.97 13.38
N SER A 140 -4.03 -9.82 12.50
CA SER A 140 -3.80 -9.30 11.15
C SER A 140 -3.21 -7.89 11.15
N ARG A 141 -3.64 -7.03 12.08
CA ARG A 141 -3.08 -5.68 12.26
C ARG A 141 -1.63 -5.74 12.71
N ALA A 142 -1.28 -6.59 13.67
CA ALA A 142 0.07 -6.73 14.18
C ALA A 142 1.06 -7.12 13.07
N VAL A 143 0.68 -8.08 12.22
CA VAL A 143 1.50 -8.51 11.06
C VAL A 143 1.75 -7.33 10.10
N ILE A 144 0.72 -6.55 9.77
CA ILE A 144 0.89 -5.39 8.90
C ILE A 144 1.79 -4.34 9.53
N TRP A 145 1.63 -4.04 10.81
CA TRP A 145 2.48 -3.08 11.51
C TRP A 145 3.95 -3.50 11.55
N GLU A 146 4.22 -4.79 11.75
CA GLU A 146 5.57 -5.33 11.70
C GLU A 146 6.20 -5.13 10.31
N VAL A 147 5.49 -5.51 9.26
CA VAL A 147 5.92 -5.31 7.87
C VAL A 147 6.21 -3.83 7.56
N LEU A 148 5.35 -2.91 8.03
CA LEU A 148 5.55 -1.47 7.80
C LEU A 148 6.79 -0.92 8.55
N ARG A 149 7.05 -1.40 9.77
CA ARG A 149 8.27 -1.04 10.51
C ARG A 149 9.53 -1.53 9.78
N ASP A 150 9.52 -2.79 9.35
CA ASP A 150 10.64 -3.35 8.61
C ASP A 150 10.94 -2.60 7.31
N LEU A 151 9.90 -2.25 6.55
CA LEU A 151 10.02 -1.46 5.32
C LEU A 151 10.61 -0.07 5.59
N ARG A 152 10.12 0.61 6.63
CA ARG A 152 10.66 1.90 7.09
C ARG A 152 12.14 1.79 7.44
N ASP A 153 12.51 0.76 8.20
CA ASP A 153 13.88 0.56 8.69
C ASP A 153 14.82 0.17 7.54
N GLN A 154 14.30 -0.43 6.46
CA GLN A 154 15.01 -0.66 5.20
C GLN A 154 15.09 0.58 4.29
N GLY A 155 14.54 1.71 4.72
CA GLY A 155 14.65 2.98 3.98
C GLY A 155 13.48 3.30 3.04
N THR A 156 12.43 2.46 2.97
CA THR A 156 11.22 2.77 2.20
C THR A 156 10.52 3.99 2.80
N THR A 157 10.12 4.93 1.96
CA THR A 157 9.24 6.03 2.38
C THR A 157 7.80 5.54 2.38
N ILE A 158 7.08 5.75 3.49
CA ILE A 158 5.70 5.32 3.65
C ILE A 158 4.83 6.52 4.01
N LEU A 159 3.72 6.68 3.31
CA LEU A 159 2.65 7.62 3.66
C LEU A 159 1.39 6.83 4.03
N LEU A 160 0.99 6.92 5.30
CA LEU A 160 -0.12 6.19 5.87
C LEU A 160 -1.25 7.15 6.23
N SER A 161 -2.47 6.95 5.71
CA SER A 161 -3.66 7.61 6.28
C SER A 161 -4.30 6.76 7.37
N SER A 162 -4.78 7.41 8.42
CA SER A 162 -5.53 6.75 9.48
C SER A 162 -6.50 7.73 10.16
N HIS A 163 -7.54 7.21 10.77
CA HIS A 163 -8.35 7.94 11.74
C HIS A 163 -8.11 7.43 13.18
N TYR A 164 -7.19 6.47 13.36
CA TYR A 164 -6.76 5.95 14.66
C TYR A 164 -5.44 6.60 15.07
N LEU A 165 -5.48 7.39 16.14
CA LEU A 165 -4.27 8.03 16.70
C LEU A 165 -3.23 6.99 17.13
N GLU A 166 -3.66 5.91 17.77
CA GLU A 166 -2.80 4.83 18.25
C GLU A 166 -1.95 4.21 17.13
N GLU A 167 -2.52 4.06 15.93
CA GLU A 167 -1.80 3.53 14.77
C GLU A 167 -0.69 4.48 14.32
N VAL A 168 -1.02 5.75 14.23
CA VAL A 168 -0.05 6.78 13.80
C VAL A 168 1.06 6.94 14.83
N GLU A 169 0.74 6.97 16.13
CA GLU A 169 1.73 7.05 17.22
C GLU A 169 2.65 5.82 17.25
N ALA A 170 2.12 4.62 16.96
CA ALA A 170 2.91 3.38 16.99
C ALA A 170 3.85 3.21 15.79
N LEU A 171 3.56 3.85 14.65
CA LEU A 171 4.25 3.60 13.39
C LEU A 171 5.01 4.82 12.85
N ALA A 172 4.44 6.03 12.97
CA ALA A 172 4.91 7.19 12.24
C ALA A 172 6.08 7.91 12.91
N ASP A 173 7.07 8.29 12.11
CA ASP A 173 8.16 9.17 12.55
C ASP A 173 7.70 10.64 12.59
N ARG A 174 6.71 10.98 11.75
CA ARG A 174 6.10 12.31 11.64
C ARG A 174 4.62 12.17 11.30
N MET A 175 3.82 13.16 11.66
CA MET A 175 2.42 13.19 11.30
C MET A 175 1.96 14.58 10.87
N ALA A 176 0.90 14.61 10.08
CA ALA A 176 0.05 15.77 9.87
C ALA A 176 -1.40 15.43 10.22
N ILE A 177 -2.13 16.41 10.68
CA ILE A 177 -3.56 16.29 10.96
C ILE A 177 -4.29 17.08 9.89
N ILE A 178 -5.27 16.44 9.25
CA ILE A 178 -6.18 17.11 8.32
C ILE A 178 -7.57 17.16 8.97
N ASP A 179 -8.14 18.34 8.98
CA ASP A 179 -9.54 18.56 9.35
C ASP A 179 -10.21 19.46 8.31
N ALA A 180 -11.39 19.05 7.84
CA ALA A 180 -12.19 19.77 6.83
C ALA A 180 -11.37 20.28 5.61
N GLY A 181 -10.43 19.45 5.13
CA GLY A 181 -9.59 19.76 3.96
C GLY A 181 -8.42 20.69 4.21
N ARG A 182 -8.07 20.94 5.47
CA ARG A 182 -6.98 21.85 5.89
C ARG A 182 -6.05 21.20 6.88
#